data_90c4c4576704751daa3810ec1d0def4b
#
_entry.id   90c4c4576704751daa3810ec1d0def4b
#
_cell.length_a   1.000
_cell.length_b   1.000
_cell.length_c   1.000
_cell.angle_alpha   90.00
_cell.angle_beta   90.00
_cell.angle_gamma   90.00
#
_symmetry.space_group_name_H-M   'P 1'
#
loop_
_entity.id
_entity.type
_entity.pdbx_description
1 polymer ?
#
loop_
_entity_poly.entity_id
_entity_poly.type
_entity_poly.pdbx_seq_one_letter_code
_entity_poly.pdbx_strand_id
1 'polypeptide(L)'
;MNQKYVAVIQAGGMGTRMRELTQDKIPKPLLALNGKPMIEWQIQSLKKYGIAEFVLILGHLGHLIEQYFEDGSKWDVNIKYIYEN
;
A
#
# COMPACT_ATOMS: atom_id res chain seq x y z
N MET A 1 13.77 24.76 -5.85
CA MET A 1 12.63 24.47 -6.70
C MET A 1 11.88 23.26 -6.16
N ASN A 2 10.60 23.42 -5.94
CA ASN A 2 9.82 22.36 -5.32
C ASN A 2 9.21 21.45 -6.37
N GLN A 3 9.78 20.28 -6.52
CA GLN A 3 9.18 19.25 -7.35
C GLN A 3 8.38 18.32 -6.46
N LYS A 4 7.16 18.07 -6.87
CA LYS A 4 6.34 17.09 -6.18
C LYS A 4 6.44 15.77 -6.88
N TYR A 5 6.74 14.74 -6.13
CA TYR A 5 6.79 13.39 -6.64
C TYR A 5 5.58 12.63 -6.13
N VAL A 6 5.03 11.80 -6.98
CA VAL A 6 3.94 10.91 -6.62
C VAL A 6 4.49 9.49 -6.72
N ALA A 7 4.39 8.74 -5.64
CA ALA A 7 4.80 7.35 -5.66
C ALA A 7 3.61 6.50 -6.10
N VAL A 8 3.80 5.73 -7.16
CA VAL A 8 2.78 4.79 -7.62
C VAL A 8 3.21 3.40 -7.20
N ILE A 9 2.43 2.77 -6.34
CA ILE A 9 2.77 1.45 -5.80
C ILE A 9 1.78 0.44 -6.34
N GLN A 10 2.29 -0.57 -7.02
CA GLN A 10 1.48 -1.67 -7.51
C GLN A 10 1.23 -2.63 -6.35
N ALA A 11 0.01 -2.62 -5.84
CA ALA A 11 -0.38 -3.42 -4.69
C ALA A 11 -1.48 -4.43 -5.01
N GLY A 12 -1.82 -4.57 -6.29
CA GLY A 12 -2.88 -5.47 -6.69
C GLY A 12 -2.42 -6.86 -7.06
N GLY A 13 -1.14 -7.00 -7.37
CA GLY A 13 -0.60 -8.29 -7.76
C GLY A 13 -0.41 -9.18 -6.55
N MET A 14 -0.95 -10.38 -6.61
CA MET A 14 -0.81 -11.32 -5.53
C MET A 14 -0.24 -12.60 -6.09
N GLY A 15 0.96 -12.94 -5.64
CA GLY A 15 1.58 -14.19 -6.03
C GLY A 15 0.80 -15.38 -5.50
N THR A 16 0.73 -16.42 -6.30
CA THR A 16 0.00 -17.63 -5.93
C THR A 16 0.50 -18.18 -4.59
N ARG A 17 1.81 -18.16 -4.38
CA ARG A 17 2.39 -18.67 -3.14
C ARG A 17 1.94 -17.88 -1.92
N MET A 18 1.77 -16.58 -2.09
CA MET A 18 1.34 -15.77 -0.97
C MET A 18 -0.11 -16.01 -0.61
N ARG A 19 -0.91 -16.44 -1.58
CA ARG A 19 -2.28 -16.84 -1.30
C ARG A 19 -2.32 -18.02 -0.33
N GLU A 20 -1.41 -18.94 -0.46
CA GLU A 20 -1.35 -20.07 0.44
C GLU A 20 -1.09 -19.62 1.87
N LEU A 21 -0.20 -18.66 2.05
CA LEU A 21 0.10 -18.13 3.38
C LEU A 21 -1.06 -17.34 3.97
N THR A 22 -1.76 -16.58 3.15
CA THR A 22 -2.85 -15.74 3.62
C THR A 22 -4.19 -16.47 3.63
N GLN A 23 -4.24 -17.66 3.02
CA GLN A 23 -5.49 -18.37 2.79
C GLN A 23 -6.51 -17.50 2.06
N ASP A 24 -5.99 -16.61 1.20
CA ASP A 24 -6.80 -15.70 0.40
C ASP A 24 -7.70 -14.79 1.25
N LYS A 25 -7.28 -14.48 2.47
CA LYS A 25 -8.04 -13.64 3.39
C LYS A 25 -7.46 -12.25 3.53
N ILE A 26 -6.16 -12.11 3.29
CA ILE A 26 -5.44 -10.85 3.44
C ILE A 26 -4.62 -10.61 2.19
N PRO A 27 -4.68 -9.41 1.60
CA PRO A 27 -3.82 -9.14 0.46
C PRO A 27 -2.35 -9.11 0.88
N LYS A 28 -1.48 -9.56 -0.01
CA LYS A 28 -0.06 -9.66 0.27
C LYS A 28 0.53 -8.39 0.89
N PRO A 29 0.22 -7.18 0.39
CA PRO A 29 0.82 -5.97 0.96
C PRO A 29 0.47 -5.71 2.42
N LEU A 30 -0.58 -6.35 2.94
CA LEU A 30 -0.96 -6.20 4.33
C LEU A 30 -0.34 -7.25 5.24
N LEU A 31 0.44 -8.18 4.70
CA LEU A 31 1.14 -9.14 5.55
C LEU A 31 2.10 -8.40 6.45
N ALA A 32 2.08 -8.75 7.72
CA ALA A 32 2.91 -8.07 8.69
C ALA A 32 4.37 -8.47 8.59
N LEU A 33 5.24 -7.49 8.71
CA LEU A 33 6.67 -7.69 8.80
C LEU A 33 7.15 -6.81 9.95
N ASN A 34 7.67 -7.43 10.99
CA ASN A 34 8.13 -6.71 12.17
C ASN A 34 7.04 -5.77 12.72
N GLY A 35 5.83 -6.28 12.81
CA GLY A 35 4.73 -5.58 13.45
C GLY A 35 3.95 -4.60 12.59
N LYS A 36 4.33 -4.46 11.32
CA LYS A 36 3.63 -3.55 10.41
C LYS A 36 3.36 -4.23 9.08
N PRO A 37 2.30 -3.85 8.37
CA PRO A 37 2.10 -4.32 7.00
C PRO A 37 3.29 -3.98 6.11
N MET A 38 3.61 -4.87 5.19
CA MET A 38 4.74 -4.65 4.28
C MET A 38 4.61 -3.33 3.53
N ILE A 39 3.40 -3.00 3.07
CA ILE A 39 3.21 -1.76 2.31
C ILE A 39 3.40 -0.52 3.18
N GLU A 40 3.14 -0.63 4.47
CA GLU A 40 3.36 0.50 5.37
C GLU A 40 4.85 0.83 5.46
N TRP A 41 5.71 -0.20 5.49
CA TRP A 41 7.16 0.01 5.47
C TRP A 41 7.58 0.74 4.20
N GLN A 42 6.99 0.38 3.05
CA GLN A 42 7.30 1.03 1.78
C GLN A 42 6.91 2.51 1.82
N ILE A 43 5.70 2.79 2.30
CA ILE A 43 5.21 4.17 2.37
C ILE A 43 6.10 5.00 3.29
N GLN A 44 6.43 4.47 4.46
CA GLN A 44 7.28 5.20 5.40
C GLN A 44 8.68 5.42 4.87
N SER A 45 9.22 4.44 4.16
CA SER A 45 10.54 4.57 3.55
C SER A 45 10.56 5.69 2.52
N LEU A 46 9.56 5.74 1.65
CA LEU A 46 9.48 6.78 0.64
C LEU A 46 9.19 8.14 1.24
N LYS A 47 8.44 8.18 2.32
CA LYS A 47 8.16 9.43 3.01
C LYS A 47 9.45 10.07 3.52
N LYS A 48 10.41 9.26 3.95
CA LYS A 48 11.70 9.78 4.42
C LYS A 48 12.43 10.57 3.33
N TYR A 49 12.15 10.28 2.07
CA TYR A 49 12.74 11.00 0.94
C TYR A 49 11.90 12.18 0.50
N GLY A 50 10.88 12.53 1.28
CA GLY A 50 10.07 13.70 0.99
C GLY A 50 8.83 13.43 0.15
N ILE A 51 8.51 12.17 -0.11
CA ILE A 51 7.33 11.83 -0.89
C ILE A 51 6.12 11.77 0.04
N ALA A 52 5.12 12.58 -0.26
CA ALA A 52 3.91 12.65 0.55
C ALA A 52 2.64 12.30 -0.23
N GLU A 53 2.75 12.08 -1.54
CA GLU A 53 1.63 11.75 -2.41
C GLU A 53 1.80 10.34 -2.93
N PHE A 54 0.79 9.50 -2.72
CA PHE A 54 0.85 8.09 -3.10
C PHE A 54 -0.38 7.71 -3.88
N VAL A 55 -0.18 6.86 -4.89
CA VAL A 55 -1.28 6.20 -5.60
C VAL A 55 -1.05 4.72 -5.44
N LEU A 56 -2.01 4.03 -4.85
CA LEU A 56 -1.94 2.58 -4.70
C LEU A 56 -2.85 1.94 -5.73
N ILE A 57 -2.28 1.05 -6.54
CA ILE A 57 -3.04 0.32 -7.53
C ILE A 57 -3.43 -1.02 -6.90
N LEU A 58 -4.73 -1.21 -6.72
CA LEU A 58 -5.27 -2.32 -5.95
C LEU A 58 -5.97 -3.32 -6.85
N GLY A 59 -6.08 -4.53 -6.35
CA GLY A 59 -6.82 -5.60 -7.03
C GLY A 59 -7.53 -6.45 -6.01
N HIS A 60 -7.25 -7.75 -6.04
CA HIS A 60 -7.88 -8.71 -5.15
C HIS A 60 -7.71 -8.29 -3.68
N LEU A 61 -8.83 -8.22 -2.96
CA LEU A 61 -8.88 -7.81 -1.55
C LEU A 61 -8.34 -6.40 -1.30
N GLY A 62 -8.28 -5.58 -2.35
CA GLY A 62 -7.73 -4.23 -2.21
C GLY A 62 -8.50 -3.37 -1.23
N HIS A 63 -9.81 -3.63 -1.05
CA HIS A 63 -10.60 -2.86 -0.11
C HIS A 63 -10.05 -2.95 1.32
N LEU A 64 -9.36 -4.03 1.65
CA LEU A 64 -8.77 -4.18 2.98
C LEU A 64 -7.59 -3.22 3.15
N ILE A 65 -6.85 -2.97 2.07
CA ILE A 65 -5.76 -2.01 2.10
C ILE A 65 -6.32 -0.61 2.27
N GLU A 66 -7.36 -0.28 1.52
CA GLU A 66 -7.99 1.04 1.65
C GLU A 66 -8.57 1.25 3.03
N GLN A 67 -9.18 0.23 3.62
CA GLN A 67 -9.71 0.33 4.98
C GLN A 67 -8.60 0.59 6.00
N TYR A 68 -7.44 0.01 5.77
CA TYR A 68 -6.34 0.17 6.71
C TYR A 68 -5.74 1.58 6.65
N PHE A 69 -5.53 2.09 5.45
CA PHE A 69 -4.84 3.37 5.28
C PHE A 69 -5.77 4.56 5.15
N GLU A 70 -7.00 4.34 4.75
CA GLU A 70 -7.95 5.40 4.50
C GLU A 70 -7.32 6.44 3.56
N ASP A 71 -7.33 7.70 3.90
CA ASP A 71 -6.73 8.73 3.04
C ASP A 71 -5.24 8.96 3.31
N GLY A 72 -4.67 8.21 4.23
CA GLY A 72 -3.25 8.33 4.57
C GLY A 72 -2.94 9.36 5.63
N SER A 73 -3.92 10.09 6.12
CA SER A 73 -3.67 11.19 7.05
C SER A 73 -3.02 10.73 8.35
N LYS A 74 -3.28 9.49 8.80
CA LYS A 74 -2.63 8.95 9.99
C LYS A 74 -1.12 8.87 9.85
N TRP A 75 -0.64 8.74 8.62
CA TRP A 75 0.79 8.64 8.33
C TRP A 75 1.34 9.94 7.76
N ASP A 76 0.52 10.99 7.79
CA ASP A 76 0.91 12.31 7.29
C ASP A 76 1.27 12.27 5.81
N VAL A 77 0.52 11.50 5.06
CA VAL A 77 0.65 11.38 3.61
C VAL A 77 -0.75 11.43 3.00
N ASN A 78 -0.80 11.57 1.68
CA ASN A 78 -2.05 11.57 0.94
C ASN A 78 -2.06 10.36 0.01
N ILE A 79 -3.06 9.50 0.17
CA ILE A 79 -3.13 8.25 -0.59
C ILE A 79 -4.39 8.24 -1.44
N LYS A 80 -4.22 7.96 -2.72
CA LYS A 80 -5.31 7.73 -3.66
C LYS A 80 -5.25 6.30 -4.14
N TYR A 81 -6.39 5.78 -4.54
CA TYR A 81 -6.51 4.37 -4.90
C TYR A 81 -7.06 4.22 -6.31
N ILE A 82 -6.49 3.27 -7.05
CA ILE A 82 -6.99 2.87 -8.35
C ILE A 82 -7.21 1.37 -8.28
N TYR A 83 -8.40 0.91 -8.67
CA TYR A 83 -8.72 -0.51 -8.65
C TYR A 83 -8.58 -1.10 -10.04
N GLU A 84 -7.84 -2.18 -10.12
CA GLU A 84 -7.70 -2.96 -11.34
C GLU A 84 -8.54 -4.22 -11.26
N ASN A 85 -9.04 -4.66 -12.39
CA ASN A 85 -9.80 -5.91 -12.47
C ASN A 85 -8.87 -7.11 -12.56
#